data_966bbaa75729bf86849ea8b83a9d7249
#
_entry.id   966bbaa75729bf86849ea8b83a9d7249
#
_cell.length_a   1.000
_cell.length_b   1.000
_cell.length_c   1.000
_cell.angle_alpha   90.00
_cell.angle_beta   90.00
_cell.angle_gamma   90.00
#
_symmetry.space_group_name_H-M   'P 1'
#
loop_
_entity.id
_entity.type
_entity.pdbx_description
1 polymer ?
#
loop_
_entity_poly.entity_id
_entity_poly.type
_entity_poly.pdbx_seq_one_letter_code
_entity_poly.pdbx_strand_id
1 'polypeptide(L)'
;MPSPELTYKKPFEEISRYEESTWLGNDTPIFENEYTGVFKDKYPCVKGHTLFIPKKDTPEFIGESYKLAYYCGKEWIKEGKMAGFNVGMNIGNCAGQTIMWPHIHFI
;
A
#
# COMPACT_ATOMS: atom_id res chain seq x y z
N MET A 1 22.57 -7.22 17.55
CA MET A 1 21.56 -6.90 17.29
C MET A 1 20.76 -7.92 17.31
N PRO A 2 20.07 -8.01 17.97
CA PRO A 2 19.28 -8.94 17.80
C PRO A 2 18.89 -8.78 16.55
N SER A 3 19.20 -9.54 15.92
CA SER A 3 18.89 -9.39 14.70
C SER A 3 17.45 -9.22 14.55
N PRO A 4 17.09 -8.62 13.54
CA PRO A 4 15.72 -8.44 13.22
C PRO A 4 15.01 -9.71 13.11
N GLU A 5 15.68 -10.79 12.80
CA GLU A 5 14.98 -11.97 12.64
C GLU A 5 14.40 -12.42 13.95
N LEU A 6 14.92 -12.00 15.03
CA LEU A 6 14.30 -12.31 16.27
C LEU A 6 12.97 -11.65 16.40
N THR A 7 12.81 -10.53 15.76
CA THR A 7 11.58 -9.82 15.79
C THR A 7 10.62 -10.35 14.77
N TYR A 8 11.16 -10.77 13.65
CA TYR A 8 10.27 -11.11 12.58
C TYR A 8 10.09 -12.56 12.42
N LYS A 9 10.08 -13.32 13.44
CA LYS A 9 10.07 -14.62 13.30
C LYS A 9 8.98 -15.04 12.48
N LYS A 10 8.06 -14.74 12.34
CA LYS A 10 7.22 -15.29 11.59
C LYS A 10 6.17 -14.65 11.20
N PRO A 11 5.52 -14.48 11.26
CA PRO A 11 4.41 -14.04 10.77
C PRO A 11 4.46 -13.44 9.47
N PHE A 12 5.54 -13.30 8.87
CA PHE A 12 5.55 -12.69 7.58
C PHE A 12 5.39 -13.77 6.56
N GLU A 13 4.20 -14.31 6.45
CA GLU A 13 3.91 -15.30 5.45
C GLU A 13 4.01 -14.71 4.09
N GLU A 14 4.48 -15.47 3.14
CA GLU A 14 4.53 -15.01 1.78
C GLU A 14 3.15 -14.93 1.21
N ILE A 15 2.88 -13.88 0.46
CA ILE A 15 1.62 -13.70 -0.23
C ILE A 15 1.95 -13.73 -1.71
N SER A 16 1.38 -14.68 -2.43
CA SER A 16 1.71 -14.85 -3.84
C SER A 16 0.76 -14.17 -4.78
N ARG A 17 -0.37 -13.72 -4.34
CA ARG A 17 -1.35 -13.08 -5.20
C ARG A 17 -2.04 -11.96 -4.47
N TYR A 18 -2.45 -10.96 -5.22
CA TYR A 18 -3.17 -9.81 -4.69
C TYR A 18 -4.38 -10.26 -3.87
N GLU A 19 -5.11 -11.26 -4.35
CA GLU A 19 -6.33 -11.72 -3.69
C GLU A 19 -6.08 -12.31 -2.30
N GLU A 20 -4.85 -12.68 -2.03
CA GLU A 20 -4.50 -13.24 -0.73
C GLU A 20 -4.08 -12.16 0.25
N SER A 21 -4.00 -10.90 -0.16
CA SER A 21 -3.55 -9.86 0.74
C SER A 21 -4.62 -9.59 1.79
N THR A 22 -4.20 -9.13 2.93
CA THR A 22 -5.12 -8.92 4.02
C THR A 22 -6.14 -7.85 3.72
N TRP A 23 -5.84 -6.91 2.86
CA TRP A 23 -6.79 -5.85 2.54
C TRP A 23 -7.98 -6.42 1.80
N LEU A 24 -7.70 -7.28 0.83
CA LEU A 24 -8.78 -7.82 0.03
C LEU A 24 -9.68 -8.74 0.85
N GLY A 25 -9.13 -9.48 1.79
CA GLY A 25 -9.93 -10.39 2.59
C GLY A 25 -10.83 -9.69 3.58
N ASN A 26 -10.53 -8.45 3.94
CA ASN A 26 -11.25 -7.78 5.00
C ASN A 26 -11.95 -6.50 4.59
N ASP A 27 -11.58 -5.88 3.50
CA ASP A 27 -12.11 -4.60 3.11
C ASP A 27 -12.48 -4.56 1.65
N THR A 28 -13.43 -3.69 1.35
CA THR A 28 -13.77 -3.39 -0.03
C THR A 28 -12.91 -2.22 -0.48
N PRO A 29 -12.38 -2.24 -1.68
CA PRO A 29 -11.59 -1.10 -2.15
C PRO A 29 -12.46 0.13 -2.29
N ILE A 30 -11.87 1.31 -2.07
CA ILE A 30 -12.53 2.56 -2.33
C ILE A 30 -12.84 2.64 -3.81
N PHE A 31 -11.89 2.25 -4.63
CA PHE A 31 -12.08 2.06 -6.07
C PHE A 31 -10.89 1.24 -6.58
N GLU A 32 -10.96 0.80 -7.81
CA GLU A 32 -9.88 0.00 -8.39
C GLU A 32 -9.90 0.11 -9.91
N ASN A 33 -8.78 -0.21 -10.52
CA ASN A 33 -8.69 -0.34 -11.97
C ASN A 33 -7.95 -1.64 -12.27
N GLU A 34 -7.49 -1.83 -13.50
CA GLU A 34 -6.87 -3.10 -13.85
C GLU A 34 -5.51 -3.30 -13.19
N TYR A 35 -4.86 -2.25 -12.71
CA TYR A 35 -3.54 -2.36 -12.12
C TYR A 35 -3.52 -2.26 -10.61
N THR A 36 -4.48 -1.61 -10.01
CA THR A 36 -4.39 -1.18 -8.62
C THR A 36 -5.73 -1.24 -7.90
N GLY A 37 -5.70 -1.68 -6.65
CA GLY A 37 -6.84 -1.52 -5.75
C GLY A 37 -6.50 -0.45 -4.72
N VAL A 38 -7.43 0.43 -4.41
CA VAL A 38 -7.21 1.55 -3.48
C VAL A 38 -8.06 1.32 -2.25
N PHE A 39 -7.42 1.29 -1.09
CA PHE A 39 -8.06 0.93 0.17
C PHE A 39 -7.75 1.95 1.24
N LYS A 40 -8.64 2.08 2.22
CA LYS A 40 -8.30 2.84 3.40
C LYS A 40 -7.40 1.99 4.27
N ASP A 41 -6.43 2.60 4.92
CA ASP A 41 -5.58 1.85 5.84
C ASP A 41 -6.38 1.55 7.11
N LYS A 42 -6.33 0.31 7.57
CA LYS A 42 -7.02 -0.08 8.79
C LYS A 42 -6.39 0.53 10.02
N TYR A 43 -5.11 0.79 9.99
CA TYR A 43 -4.39 1.34 11.13
C TYR A 43 -3.67 2.60 10.67
N PRO A 44 -4.42 3.65 10.36
CA PRO A 44 -3.82 4.85 9.78
C PRO A 44 -2.97 5.60 10.77
N CYS A 45 -1.82 6.06 10.33
CA CYS A 45 -1.01 6.91 11.17
C CYS A 45 -1.51 8.35 11.13
N VAL A 46 -2.27 8.72 10.11
CA VAL A 46 -2.92 10.02 10.06
C VAL A 46 -4.28 9.83 9.39
N LYS A 47 -5.16 10.78 9.61
CA LYS A 47 -6.47 10.73 9.01
C LYS A 47 -6.32 10.75 7.49
N GLY A 48 -7.03 9.91 6.81
CA GLY A 48 -6.98 9.86 5.35
C GLY A 48 -5.90 8.96 4.78
N HIS A 49 -5.16 8.26 5.62
CA HIS A 49 -4.13 7.32 5.17
C HIS A 49 -4.76 6.29 4.23
N THR A 50 -4.24 6.19 3.04
CA THR A 50 -4.79 5.35 1.99
C THR A 50 -3.69 4.42 1.48
N LEU A 51 -4.08 3.29 0.94
CA LEU A 51 -3.14 2.33 0.38
C LEU A 51 -3.46 2.09 -1.07
N PHE A 52 -2.45 2.18 -1.92
CA PHE A 52 -2.57 1.86 -3.33
C PHE A 52 -1.85 0.53 -3.53
N ILE A 53 -2.60 -0.52 -3.86
CA ILE A 53 -2.10 -1.88 -3.86
C ILE A 53 -2.05 -2.42 -5.27
N PRO A 54 -0.84 -2.66 -5.81
CA PRO A 54 -0.74 -3.21 -7.16
C PRO A 54 -1.34 -4.61 -7.21
N LYS A 55 -1.99 -4.93 -8.30
CA LYS A 55 -2.64 -6.23 -8.44
C LYS A 55 -1.67 -7.31 -8.86
N LYS A 56 -0.46 -6.94 -9.27
CA LYS A 56 0.63 -7.88 -9.52
C LYS A 56 1.92 -7.28 -8.98
N ASP A 57 2.82 -8.15 -8.54
CA ASP A 57 4.10 -7.70 -8.00
C ASP A 57 5.09 -7.61 -9.16
N THR A 58 4.93 -6.62 -10.00
CA THR A 58 5.80 -6.37 -11.15
C THR A 58 6.09 -4.88 -11.24
N PRO A 59 7.22 -4.49 -11.84
CA PRO A 59 7.52 -3.08 -12.00
C PRO A 59 6.43 -2.32 -12.73
N GLU A 60 5.78 -2.96 -13.70
CA GLU A 60 4.73 -2.31 -14.46
C GLU A 60 3.55 -1.96 -13.55
N PHE A 61 3.07 -2.92 -12.77
CA PHE A 61 1.90 -2.71 -11.93
C PHE A 61 2.23 -1.76 -10.79
N ILE A 62 3.44 -1.86 -10.23
CA ILE A 62 3.87 -0.95 -9.18
C ILE A 62 3.98 0.47 -9.74
N GLY A 63 4.54 0.63 -10.93
CA GLY A 63 4.64 1.94 -11.56
C GLY A 63 3.28 2.55 -11.85
N GLU A 64 2.33 1.74 -12.33
CA GLU A 64 0.98 2.23 -12.58
C GLU A 64 0.28 2.62 -11.27
N SER A 65 0.57 1.92 -10.18
CA SER A 65 0.00 2.26 -8.89
C SER A 65 0.55 3.58 -8.36
N TYR A 66 1.84 3.85 -8.55
CA TYR A 66 2.41 5.14 -8.19
C TYR A 66 1.80 6.26 -9.04
N LYS A 67 1.61 6.02 -10.33
CA LYS A 67 0.99 7.00 -11.21
C LYS A 67 -0.41 7.34 -10.73
N LEU A 68 -1.17 6.32 -10.39
CA LEU A 68 -2.54 6.52 -9.92
C LEU A 68 -2.54 7.33 -8.62
N ALA A 69 -1.63 7.02 -7.69
CA ALA A 69 -1.53 7.74 -6.44
C ALA A 69 -1.23 9.22 -6.68
N TYR A 70 -0.33 9.50 -7.62
CA TYR A 70 0.01 10.88 -7.95
C TYR A 70 -1.21 11.62 -8.51
N TYR A 71 -1.91 11.04 -9.45
CA TYR A 71 -3.09 11.68 -10.05
C TYR A 71 -4.19 11.89 -9.02
N CYS A 72 -4.43 10.90 -8.17
CA CYS A 72 -5.44 11.04 -7.13
C CYS A 72 -5.07 12.15 -6.15
N GLY A 73 -3.80 12.21 -5.75
CA GLY A 73 -3.36 13.23 -4.82
C GLY A 73 -3.51 14.63 -5.39
N LYS A 74 -3.12 14.82 -6.65
CA LYS A 74 -3.26 16.13 -7.30
C LYS A 74 -4.73 16.52 -7.42
N GLU A 75 -5.58 15.55 -7.75
CA GLU A 75 -7.00 15.85 -7.87
C GLU A 75 -7.63 16.18 -6.51
N TRP A 76 -7.23 15.46 -5.48
CA TRP A 76 -7.76 15.71 -4.14
C TRP A 76 -7.29 17.04 -3.57
N ILE A 77 -6.07 17.49 -3.92
CA ILE A 77 -5.64 18.84 -3.56
C ILE A 77 -6.51 19.85 -4.28
N LYS A 78 -6.77 19.63 -5.58
CA LYS A 78 -7.56 20.56 -6.33
C LYS A 78 -8.97 20.66 -5.79
N GLU A 79 -9.51 19.58 -5.28
CA GLU A 79 -10.85 19.56 -4.70
C GLU A 79 -10.89 20.08 -3.27
N GLY A 80 -9.75 20.48 -2.72
CA GLY A 80 -9.70 21.00 -1.37
C GLY A 80 -9.75 19.95 -0.27
N LYS A 81 -9.55 18.67 -0.61
CA LYS A 81 -9.63 17.61 0.37
C LYS A 81 -8.34 17.46 1.16
N MET A 82 -7.25 17.96 0.66
CA MET A 82 -5.96 17.91 1.35
C MET A 82 -5.05 19.00 0.81
N ALA A 83 -4.04 19.35 1.58
CA ALA A 83 -3.08 20.37 1.18
C ALA A 83 -1.84 19.77 0.52
N GLY A 84 -1.55 18.51 0.80
CA GLY A 84 -0.38 17.82 0.23
C GLY A 84 -0.43 16.35 0.55
N PHE A 85 0.51 15.59 0.03
CA PHE A 85 0.54 14.16 0.29
C PHE A 85 1.95 13.63 0.09
N ASN A 86 2.17 12.43 0.62
CA ASN A 86 3.44 11.73 0.49
C ASN A 86 3.11 10.30 0.06
N VAL A 87 3.87 9.73 -0.86
CA VAL A 87 3.67 8.35 -1.27
C VAL A 87 4.97 7.60 -1.12
N GLY A 88 4.90 6.38 -0.66
CA GLY A 88 6.08 5.56 -0.48
C GLY A 88 5.74 4.11 -0.26
N MET A 89 6.74 3.25 -0.33
CA MET A 89 6.55 1.84 -0.23
C MET A 89 7.72 1.24 0.51
N ASN A 90 7.45 0.34 1.46
CA ASN A 90 8.51 -0.37 2.16
C ASN A 90 8.69 -1.74 1.51
N ILE A 91 9.91 -2.11 1.23
CA ILE A 91 10.22 -3.38 0.61
C ILE A 91 11.19 -4.12 1.52
N GLY A 92 10.77 -5.27 2.00
CA GLY A 92 11.59 -6.12 2.86
C GLY A 92 11.40 -5.80 4.33
N ASN A 93 11.65 -6.80 5.17
CA ASN A 93 11.48 -6.67 6.60
C ASN A 93 12.32 -5.56 7.19
N CYS A 94 13.55 -5.45 6.75
CA CYS A 94 14.46 -4.45 7.34
C CYS A 94 14.06 -3.03 6.95
N ALA A 95 13.22 -2.87 5.95
CA ALA A 95 12.70 -1.56 5.59
C ALA A 95 11.32 -1.31 6.19
N GLY A 96 10.84 -2.22 7.03
CA GLY A 96 9.57 -2.02 7.72
C GLY A 96 8.36 -2.66 7.07
N GLN A 97 8.56 -3.46 6.05
CA GLN A 97 7.42 -4.13 5.42
C GLN A 97 6.93 -5.24 6.34
N THR A 98 5.67 -5.21 6.72
CA THR A 98 5.10 -6.23 7.60
C THR A 98 4.09 -7.12 6.87
N ILE A 99 3.52 -6.66 5.77
CA ILE A 99 2.63 -7.48 4.96
C ILE A 99 3.34 -7.70 3.64
N MET A 100 3.51 -8.96 3.27
CA MET A 100 4.43 -9.34 2.19
C MET A 100 3.78 -9.30 0.82
N TRP A 101 2.90 -8.35 0.58
CA TRP A 101 2.45 -7.98 -0.76
C TRP A 101 2.75 -6.49 -0.90
N PRO A 102 3.24 -6.05 -2.05
CA PRO A 102 3.60 -4.65 -2.20
C PRO A 102 2.40 -3.74 -1.98
N HIS A 103 2.61 -2.66 -1.27
CA HIS A 103 1.57 -1.67 -1.05
C HIS A 103 2.20 -0.30 -0.90
N ILE A 104 1.57 0.68 -1.52
CA ILE A 104 2.06 2.05 -1.52
C ILE A 104 1.24 2.85 -0.53
N HIS A 105 1.92 3.42 0.44
CA HIS A 105 1.27 4.27 1.44
C HIS A 105 1.05 5.66 0.87
N PHE A 106 -0.13 6.20 1.09
CA PHE A 106 -0.47 7.54 0.66
C PHE A 106 -0.91 8.29 1.91
N ILE A 107 -0.11 9.25 2.32
CA ILE A 107 -0.34 9.95 3.59
C ILE A 107 -0.44 11.46 3.37
#